data_f61c8b485c6d2bec4e12415b539b2fb1
#
_entry.id   f61c8b485c6d2bec4e12415b539b2fb1
#
_cell.length_a   1.000
_cell.length_b   1.000
_cell.length_c   1.000
_cell.angle_alpha   90.00
_cell.angle_beta   90.00
_cell.angle_gamma   90.00
#
_symmetry.space_group_name_H-M   'P 1'
#
loop_
_entity.id
_entity.type
_entity.pdbx_description
1 polymer ?
#
loop_
_entity_poly.entity_id
_entity_poly.type
_entity_poly.pdbx_seq_one_letter_code
_entity_poly.pdbx_strand_id
1 'polypeptide(L)'
;SPIAAAKAIGVLLKNPDKRGIDLFSDSTLESLPIIGIPTTAGTGAEVTHFSVLTRNDKDTKQAIAPRIFPKYALLDAEYLMEMPLRLSCATSIDALCHCLESYISTAGSVLSRAICEIGFTYFAQCVDEMRAVLADPERTAAKRPYTYELREKHMIVSLIGGMANTQTGTCLPHGMSYAL
;
A
#
# COMPACT_ATOMS: atom_id res chain seq x y z
N SER A 1 5.61 6.27 -1.93
CA SER A 1 6.10 4.89 -2.07
C SER A 1 7.05 4.78 -3.27
N PRO A 2 8.22 4.08 -3.14
CA PRO A 2 9.12 3.84 -4.28
C PRO A 2 8.43 3.15 -5.47
N ILE A 3 7.51 2.22 -5.23
CA ILE A 3 6.73 1.56 -6.29
C ILE A 3 5.84 2.59 -7.03
N ALA A 4 5.27 3.56 -6.33
CA ALA A 4 4.50 4.63 -6.97
C ALA A 4 5.40 5.49 -7.89
N ALA A 5 6.60 5.84 -7.43
CA ALA A 5 7.58 6.55 -8.26
C ALA A 5 8.00 5.72 -9.49
N ALA A 6 8.25 4.42 -9.31
CA ALA A 6 8.59 3.52 -10.41
C ALA A 6 7.50 3.46 -11.49
N LYS A 7 6.22 3.44 -11.09
CA LYS A 7 5.08 3.52 -12.03
C LYS A 7 5.12 4.80 -12.87
N ALA A 8 5.30 5.95 -12.22
CA ALA A 8 5.39 7.23 -12.92
C ALA A 8 6.61 7.30 -13.87
N ILE A 9 7.77 6.82 -13.40
CA ILE A 9 8.99 6.73 -14.23
C ILE A 9 8.75 5.80 -15.43
N GLY A 10 8.12 4.64 -15.22
CA GLY A 10 7.80 3.70 -16.29
C GLY A 10 6.89 4.31 -17.37
N VAL A 11 5.96 5.19 -16.99
CA VAL A 11 5.15 5.95 -17.95
C VAL A 11 6.00 6.94 -18.73
N LEU A 12 6.82 7.76 -18.04
CA LEU A 12 7.65 8.78 -18.71
C LEU A 12 8.69 8.16 -19.64
N LEU A 13 9.29 7.04 -19.26
CA LEU A 13 10.25 6.33 -20.13
C LEU A 13 9.60 5.78 -21.41
N LYS A 14 8.33 5.40 -21.33
CA LYS A 14 7.58 4.93 -22.52
C LYS A 14 7.07 6.07 -23.38
N ASN A 15 6.93 7.28 -22.82
CA ASN A 15 6.40 8.46 -23.49
C ASN A 15 7.39 9.63 -23.34
N PRO A 16 8.53 9.63 -24.06
CA PRO A 16 9.64 10.57 -23.84
C PRO A 16 9.32 12.02 -24.23
N ASP A 17 8.25 12.24 -24.99
CA ASP A 17 7.70 13.55 -25.34
C ASP A 17 6.85 14.20 -24.24
N LYS A 18 6.51 13.43 -23.18
CA LYS A 18 5.67 13.88 -22.07
C LYS A 18 6.51 14.36 -20.90
N ARG A 19 5.92 15.27 -20.12
CA ARG A 19 6.50 15.82 -18.89
C ARG A 19 5.79 15.28 -17.67
N GLY A 20 6.41 15.37 -16.49
CA GLY A 20 5.82 14.91 -15.25
C GLY A 20 4.43 15.47 -14.93
N ILE A 21 4.12 16.69 -15.41
CA ILE A 21 2.79 17.30 -15.22
C ILE A 21 1.71 16.60 -16.05
N ASP A 22 2.04 16.06 -17.20
CA ASP A 22 1.10 15.42 -18.11
C ASP A 22 0.56 14.11 -17.50
N LEU A 23 1.32 13.50 -16.57
CA LEU A 23 0.88 12.32 -15.81
C LEU A 23 -0.42 12.53 -15.04
N PHE A 24 -0.76 13.75 -14.68
CA PHE A 24 -1.95 14.04 -13.87
C PHE A 24 -3.22 14.33 -14.69
N SER A 25 -3.10 14.41 -15.99
CA SER A 25 -4.22 14.78 -16.89
C SER A 25 -4.46 13.79 -18.02
N ASP A 26 -3.44 13.05 -18.46
CA ASP A 26 -3.54 12.14 -19.60
C ASP A 26 -3.62 10.67 -19.13
N SER A 27 -4.82 10.13 -19.08
CA SER A 27 -5.09 8.74 -18.66
C SER A 27 -4.76 7.69 -19.73
N THR A 28 -4.42 8.11 -20.95
CA THR A 28 -4.14 7.22 -22.08
C THR A 28 -2.68 6.76 -22.14
N LEU A 29 -1.82 7.37 -21.32
CA LEU A 29 -0.40 7.04 -21.30
C LEU A 29 -0.17 5.62 -20.81
N GLU A 30 0.64 4.89 -21.55
CA GLU A 30 1.06 3.54 -21.17
C GLU A 30 2.40 3.56 -20.40
N SER A 31 2.69 2.48 -19.69
CA SER A 31 3.94 2.30 -18.94
C SER A 31 4.78 1.16 -19.51
N LEU A 32 6.09 1.21 -19.26
CA LEU A 32 6.91 0.00 -19.31
C LEU A 32 6.42 -1.02 -18.28
N PRO A 33 6.68 -2.33 -18.48
CA PRO A 33 6.35 -3.36 -17.48
C PRO A 33 7.03 -3.07 -16.14
N ILE A 34 6.27 -3.16 -15.05
CA ILE A 34 6.74 -2.94 -13.68
C ILE A 34 6.73 -4.28 -12.92
N ILE A 35 7.76 -4.53 -12.14
CA ILE A 35 7.79 -5.60 -11.14
C ILE A 35 7.78 -4.93 -9.76
N GLY A 36 6.79 -5.25 -8.94
CA GLY A 36 6.66 -4.73 -7.58
C GLY A 36 7.26 -5.71 -6.57
N ILE A 37 8.24 -5.26 -5.78
CA ILE A 37 8.81 -6.01 -4.65
C ILE A 37 8.64 -5.14 -3.42
N PRO A 38 7.58 -5.36 -2.60
CA PRO A 38 7.33 -4.51 -1.44
C PRO A 38 8.34 -4.79 -0.32
N THR A 39 8.82 -3.71 0.30
CA THR A 39 9.68 -3.73 1.49
C THR A 39 8.97 -3.14 2.71
N THR A 40 7.67 -2.87 2.57
CA THR A 40 6.74 -2.45 3.64
C THR A 40 5.40 -3.13 3.43
N ALA A 41 4.67 -3.37 4.51
CA ALA A 41 3.35 -4.01 4.48
C ALA A 41 2.27 -2.99 4.89
N GLY A 42 1.77 -2.22 3.93
CA GLY A 42 0.76 -1.20 4.19
C GLY A 42 -0.01 -0.80 2.94
N THR A 43 0.67 -0.20 1.97
CA THR A 43 0.04 0.43 0.81
C THR A 43 -0.51 -0.53 -0.23
N GLY A 44 -0.04 -1.78 -0.29
CA GLY A 44 -0.39 -2.73 -1.36
C GLY A 44 -0.07 -2.22 -2.78
N ALA A 45 0.95 -1.34 -2.89
CA ALA A 45 1.26 -0.66 -4.15
C ALA A 45 1.67 -1.63 -5.28
N GLU A 46 2.12 -2.82 -4.93
CA GLU A 46 2.50 -3.91 -5.84
C GLU A 46 1.31 -4.55 -6.55
N VAL A 47 0.08 -4.35 -6.03
CA VAL A 47 -1.15 -4.91 -6.62
C VAL A 47 -2.20 -3.85 -6.94
N THR A 48 -1.91 -2.57 -6.70
CA THR A 48 -2.80 -1.46 -7.06
C THR A 48 -2.39 -0.81 -8.37
N HIS A 49 -3.32 -0.11 -9.02
CA HIS A 49 -3.01 0.75 -10.16
C HIS A 49 -2.60 2.16 -9.75
N PHE A 50 -2.79 2.53 -8.49
CA PHE A 50 -2.53 3.88 -8.02
C PHE A 50 -1.03 4.20 -7.98
N SER A 51 -0.70 5.42 -8.36
CA SER A 51 0.60 6.05 -8.12
C SER A 51 0.34 7.47 -7.60
N VAL A 52 0.36 7.61 -6.29
CA VAL A 52 0.13 8.90 -5.61
C VAL A 52 1.47 9.61 -5.44
N LEU A 53 1.58 10.79 -5.99
CA LEU A 53 2.77 11.63 -5.95
C LEU A 53 2.45 13.00 -5.34
N THR A 54 3.47 13.63 -4.75
CA THR A 54 3.36 15.00 -4.25
C THR A 54 3.37 15.97 -5.42
N ARG A 55 2.39 16.84 -5.46
CA ARG A 55 2.28 17.96 -6.41
C ARG A 55 2.74 19.25 -5.74
N ASN A 56 4.01 19.60 -5.93
CA ASN A 56 4.60 20.79 -5.33
C ASN A 56 3.95 22.10 -5.80
N ASP A 57 3.38 22.09 -7.02
CA ASP A 57 2.68 23.24 -7.61
C ASP A 57 1.28 23.49 -6.98
N LYS A 58 0.74 22.49 -6.27
CA LYS A 58 -0.58 22.56 -5.61
C LYS A 58 -0.53 22.25 -4.12
N ASP A 59 0.66 22.02 -3.58
CA ASP A 59 0.90 21.62 -2.18
C ASP A 59 -0.05 20.49 -1.71
N THR A 60 -0.15 19.43 -2.53
CA THR A 60 -1.06 18.30 -2.27
C THR A 60 -0.49 16.99 -2.79
N LYS A 61 -1.13 15.88 -2.42
CA LYS A 61 -0.89 14.57 -3.02
C LYS A 61 -1.98 14.26 -4.03
N GLN A 62 -1.58 13.76 -5.20
CA GLN A 62 -2.51 13.39 -6.27
C GLN A 62 -2.07 12.10 -6.95
N ALA A 63 -3.03 11.24 -7.26
CA ALA A 63 -2.78 10.09 -8.10
C ALA A 63 -2.55 10.54 -9.57
N ILE A 64 -1.63 9.86 -10.26
CA ILE A 64 -1.50 10.05 -11.70
C ILE A 64 -2.74 9.49 -12.43
N ALA A 65 -3.04 10.04 -13.60
CA ALA A 65 -4.21 9.66 -14.37
C ALA A 65 -4.13 8.24 -14.98
N PRO A 66 -2.98 7.78 -15.49
CA PRO A 66 -2.84 6.41 -16.02
C PRO A 66 -3.00 5.35 -14.94
N ARG A 67 -3.67 4.25 -15.29
CA ARG A 67 -3.88 3.09 -14.39
C ARG A 67 -2.79 2.06 -14.62
N ILE A 68 -1.73 2.07 -13.80
CA ILE A 68 -0.54 1.25 -13.97
C ILE A 68 -0.49 0.13 -12.94
N PHE A 69 -0.86 -1.07 -13.35
CA PHE A 69 -0.66 -2.28 -12.55
C PHE A 69 0.76 -2.81 -12.74
N PRO A 70 1.48 -3.19 -11.68
CA PRO A 70 2.65 -4.04 -11.82
C PRO A 70 2.29 -5.34 -12.53
N LYS A 71 3.17 -5.79 -13.41
CA LYS A 71 3.00 -7.06 -14.14
C LYS A 71 3.22 -8.27 -13.23
N TYR A 72 4.12 -8.11 -12.26
CA TYR A 72 4.42 -9.11 -11.23
C TYR A 72 4.53 -8.42 -9.88
N ALA A 73 4.00 -9.07 -8.84
CA ALA A 73 4.21 -8.74 -7.44
C ALA A 73 4.98 -9.91 -6.80
N LEU A 74 6.21 -9.65 -6.35
CA LEU A 74 7.03 -10.65 -5.68
C LEU A 74 6.98 -10.36 -4.17
N LEU A 75 6.34 -11.24 -3.44
CA LEU A 75 6.10 -11.10 -2.01
C LEU A 75 7.04 -12.01 -1.23
N ASP A 76 7.89 -11.42 -0.41
CA ASP A 76 8.79 -12.14 0.48
C ASP A 76 8.91 -11.36 1.80
N ALA A 77 8.48 -11.98 2.88
CA ALA A 77 8.47 -11.37 4.20
C ALA A 77 9.88 -11.07 4.75
N GLU A 78 10.92 -11.70 4.21
CA GLU A 78 12.31 -11.41 4.60
C GLU A 78 12.67 -9.93 4.36
N TYR A 79 12.13 -9.31 3.30
CA TYR A 79 12.33 -7.87 3.04
C TYR A 79 11.68 -6.95 4.08
N LEU A 80 10.80 -7.48 4.94
CA LEU A 80 10.16 -6.72 6.02
C LEU A 80 10.87 -6.89 7.37
N MET A 81 11.81 -7.86 7.50
CA MET A 81 12.35 -8.26 8.81
C MET A 81 13.05 -7.12 9.55
N GLU A 82 13.74 -6.25 8.83
CA GLU A 82 14.48 -5.11 9.42
C GLU A 82 13.67 -3.79 9.38
N MET A 83 12.39 -3.85 9.05
CA MET A 83 11.54 -2.65 9.04
C MET A 83 11.39 -2.11 10.47
N PRO A 84 11.68 -0.81 10.72
CA PRO A 84 11.58 -0.20 12.05
C PRO A 84 10.19 -0.38 12.66
N LEU A 85 10.12 -0.60 13.97
CA LEU A 85 8.86 -0.88 14.67
C LEU A 85 7.80 0.20 14.45
N ARG A 86 8.19 1.49 14.53
CA ARG A 86 7.26 2.61 14.28
C ARG A 86 6.65 2.54 12.87
N LEU A 87 7.47 2.24 11.87
CA LEU A 87 7.00 2.10 10.50
C LEU A 87 6.12 0.85 10.36
N SER A 88 6.50 -0.25 11.01
CA SER A 88 5.72 -1.49 11.02
C SER A 88 4.30 -1.26 11.56
N CYS A 89 4.18 -0.59 12.72
CA CYS A 89 2.87 -0.26 13.30
C CYS A 89 2.06 0.64 12.38
N ALA A 90 2.66 1.72 11.88
CA ALA A 90 1.97 2.67 11.00
C ALA A 90 1.45 2.01 9.71
N THR A 91 2.30 1.20 9.05
CA THR A 91 1.90 0.52 7.81
C THR A 91 0.91 -0.61 8.03
N SER A 92 0.97 -1.32 9.17
CA SER A 92 -0.02 -2.34 9.51
C SER A 92 -1.41 -1.73 9.72
N ILE A 93 -1.49 -0.55 10.36
CA ILE A 93 -2.74 0.19 10.52
C ILE A 93 -3.22 0.74 9.17
N ASP A 94 -2.33 1.23 8.32
CA ASP A 94 -2.66 1.66 6.95
C ASP A 94 -3.31 0.53 6.15
N ALA A 95 -2.75 -0.69 6.19
CA ALA A 95 -3.32 -1.87 5.55
C ALA A 95 -4.71 -2.22 6.10
N LEU A 96 -4.89 -2.14 7.43
CA LEU A 96 -6.21 -2.32 8.05
C LEU A 96 -7.20 -1.25 7.59
N CYS A 97 -6.78 0.01 7.52
CA CYS A 97 -7.62 1.11 7.03
C CYS A 97 -8.05 0.87 5.57
N HIS A 98 -7.17 0.39 4.71
CA HIS A 98 -7.54 0.02 3.34
C HIS A 98 -8.66 -1.04 3.31
N CYS A 99 -8.56 -2.09 4.15
CA CYS A 99 -9.60 -3.10 4.26
C CYS A 99 -10.91 -2.50 4.80
N LEU A 100 -10.86 -1.68 5.87
CA LEU A 100 -12.04 -1.07 6.49
C LEU A 100 -12.74 -0.10 5.52
N GLU A 101 -11.98 0.79 4.89
CA GLU A 101 -12.53 1.75 3.94
C GLU A 101 -13.16 1.05 2.73
N SER A 102 -12.50 0.00 2.22
CA SER A 102 -13.05 -0.79 1.12
C SER A 102 -14.32 -1.55 1.52
N TYR A 103 -14.39 -2.06 2.76
CA TYR A 103 -15.53 -2.80 3.27
C TYR A 103 -16.79 -1.92 3.37
N ILE A 104 -16.64 -0.69 3.88
CA ILE A 104 -17.76 0.26 4.06
C ILE A 104 -18.03 1.10 2.81
N SER A 105 -17.20 1.02 1.77
CA SER A 105 -17.35 1.81 0.55
C SER A 105 -18.67 1.52 -0.15
N THR A 106 -19.33 2.57 -0.64
CA THR A 106 -20.52 2.46 -1.51
C THR A 106 -20.20 1.84 -2.88
N ALA A 107 -18.93 1.89 -3.30
CA ALA A 107 -18.42 1.20 -4.50
C ALA A 107 -18.07 -0.27 -4.23
N GLY A 108 -18.22 -0.76 -2.98
CA GLY A 108 -17.90 -2.11 -2.60
C GLY A 108 -18.85 -3.14 -3.20
N SER A 109 -18.29 -4.26 -3.65
CA SER A 109 -18.99 -5.45 -4.13
C SER A 109 -19.01 -6.54 -3.05
N VAL A 110 -19.78 -7.60 -3.28
CA VAL A 110 -19.73 -8.81 -2.43
C VAL A 110 -18.32 -9.38 -2.40
N LEU A 111 -17.61 -9.39 -3.54
CA LEU A 111 -16.24 -9.90 -3.63
C LEU A 111 -15.25 -9.04 -2.85
N SER A 112 -15.29 -7.70 -3.00
CA SER A 112 -14.37 -6.82 -2.28
C SER A 112 -14.57 -6.93 -0.76
N ARG A 113 -15.81 -7.06 -0.28
CA ARG A 113 -16.11 -7.26 1.15
C ARG A 113 -15.60 -8.60 1.66
N ALA A 114 -15.83 -9.69 0.93
CA ALA A 114 -15.31 -11.01 1.29
C ALA A 114 -13.77 -11.03 1.39
N ILE A 115 -13.08 -10.36 0.47
CA ILE A 115 -11.63 -10.19 0.53
C ILE A 115 -11.22 -9.41 1.79
N CYS A 116 -11.94 -8.34 2.15
CA CYS A 116 -11.66 -7.57 3.36
C CYS A 116 -11.84 -8.41 4.65
N GLU A 117 -12.83 -9.29 4.72
CA GLU A 117 -13.05 -10.19 5.86
C GLU A 117 -11.85 -11.12 6.09
N ILE A 118 -11.23 -11.60 5.01
CA ILE A 118 -9.97 -12.35 5.10
C ILE A 118 -8.87 -11.45 5.68
N GLY A 119 -8.77 -10.19 5.22
CA GLY A 119 -7.81 -9.21 5.75
C GLY A 119 -8.00 -8.96 7.25
N PHE A 120 -9.24 -8.80 7.71
CA PHE A 120 -9.55 -8.64 9.14
C PHE A 120 -9.15 -9.86 9.96
N THR A 121 -9.40 -11.07 9.44
CA THR A 121 -9.01 -12.32 10.09
C THR A 121 -7.49 -12.40 10.27
N TYR A 122 -6.72 -12.12 9.22
CA TYR A 122 -5.26 -12.11 9.31
C TYR A 122 -4.74 -11.01 10.24
N PHE A 123 -5.33 -9.81 10.20
CA PHE A 123 -4.93 -8.72 11.10
C PHE A 123 -5.21 -9.06 12.56
N ALA A 124 -6.37 -9.64 12.87
CA ALA A 124 -6.72 -10.06 14.22
C ALA A 124 -5.69 -11.05 14.80
N GLN A 125 -5.17 -11.97 13.99
CA GLN A 125 -4.11 -12.90 14.40
C GLN A 125 -2.77 -12.22 14.71
N CYS A 126 -2.55 -10.99 14.21
CA CYS A 126 -1.33 -10.23 14.46
C CYS A 126 -1.36 -9.46 15.79
N VAL A 127 -2.55 -9.12 16.30
CA VAL A 127 -2.73 -8.15 17.40
C VAL A 127 -2.00 -8.54 18.67
N ASP A 128 -2.10 -9.80 19.08
CA ASP A 128 -1.51 -10.26 20.34
C ASP A 128 0.02 -10.23 20.30
N GLU A 129 0.64 -10.64 19.19
CA GLU A 129 2.09 -10.55 19.04
C GLU A 129 2.56 -9.10 18.93
N MET A 130 1.82 -8.24 18.21
CA MET A 130 2.12 -6.81 18.14
C MET A 130 2.10 -6.17 19.53
N ARG A 131 1.09 -6.49 20.35
CA ARG A 131 0.99 -6.04 21.75
C ARG A 131 2.14 -6.55 22.60
N ALA A 132 2.49 -7.83 22.48
CA ALA A 132 3.60 -8.44 23.21
C ALA A 132 4.94 -7.77 22.87
N VAL A 133 5.19 -7.47 21.60
CA VAL A 133 6.38 -6.72 21.20
C VAL A 133 6.40 -5.30 21.78
N LEU A 134 5.27 -4.59 21.72
CA LEU A 134 5.18 -3.21 22.24
C LEU A 134 5.30 -3.14 23.77
N ALA A 135 4.94 -4.20 24.49
CA ALA A 135 5.06 -4.29 25.93
C ALA A 135 6.47 -4.71 26.41
N ASP A 136 7.33 -5.19 25.51
CA ASP A 136 8.67 -5.70 25.81
C ASP A 136 9.75 -4.73 25.31
N PRO A 137 10.45 -4.00 26.20
CA PRO A 137 11.50 -3.05 25.81
C PRO A 137 12.66 -3.68 25.03
N GLU A 138 13.01 -4.93 25.30
CA GLU A 138 14.09 -5.62 24.59
C GLU A 138 13.70 -5.96 23.17
N ARG A 139 12.48 -6.46 22.97
CA ARG A 139 11.94 -6.71 21.64
C ARG A 139 11.72 -5.42 20.85
N THR A 140 11.24 -4.35 21.50
CA THR A 140 11.06 -3.02 20.86
C THR A 140 12.38 -2.45 20.35
N ALA A 141 13.47 -2.66 21.06
CA ALA A 141 14.82 -2.19 20.69
C ALA A 141 15.52 -3.11 19.69
N ALA A 142 14.99 -4.31 19.45
CA ALA A 142 15.63 -5.28 18.57
C ALA A 142 15.62 -4.82 17.10
N LYS A 143 16.68 -5.18 16.35
CA LYS A 143 16.75 -4.93 14.90
C LYS A 143 15.62 -5.65 14.14
N ARG A 144 15.17 -6.81 14.64
CA ARG A 144 14.09 -7.64 14.09
C ARG A 144 13.03 -7.87 15.18
N PRO A 145 12.15 -6.88 15.46
CA PRO A 145 11.21 -6.95 16.58
C PRO A 145 10.07 -7.96 16.35
N TYR A 146 9.73 -8.24 15.11
CA TYR A 146 8.66 -9.14 14.71
C TYR A 146 9.22 -10.44 14.15
N THR A 147 8.46 -11.55 14.38
CA THR A 147 8.76 -12.84 13.77
C THR A 147 8.52 -12.83 12.27
N TYR A 148 9.12 -13.77 11.55
CA TYR A 148 8.87 -13.95 10.11
C TYR A 148 7.38 -14.23 9.83
N GLU A 149 6.75 -15.09 10.63
CA GLU A 149 5.32 -15.42 10.51
C GLU A 149 4.43 -14.18 10.66
N LEU A 150 4.73 -13.31 11.63
CA LEU A 150 4.00 -12.04 11.78
C LEU A 150 4.19 -11.13 10.55
N ARG A 151 5.41 -11.09 10.00
CA ARG A 151 5.69 -10.33 8.78
C ARG A 151 4.92 -10.86 7.57
N GLU A 152 4.81 -12.18 7.41
CA GLU A 152 3.97 -12.78 6.37
C GLU A 152 2.51 -12.38 6.52
N LYS A 153 1.96 -12.46 7.72
CA LYS A 153 0.58 -12.05 7.99
C LYS A 153 0.35 -10.57 7.64
N HIS A 154 1.26 -9.69 8.05
CA HIS A 154 1.19 -8.27 7.69
C HIS A 154 1.25 -8.06 6.17
N MET A 155 2.10 -8.79 5.47
CA MET A 155 2.21 -8.73 4.01
C MET A 155 0.90 -9.17 3.35
N ILE A 156 0.25 -10.23 3.86
CA ILE A 156 -1.05 -10.69 3.37
C ILE A 156 -2.13 -9.62 3.61
N VAL A 157 -2.18 -9.00 4.78
CA VAL A 157 -3.14 -7.91 5.06
C VAL A 157 -2.94 -6.74 4.10
N SER A 158 -1.68 -6.35 3.86
CA SER A 158 -1.33 -5.28 2.91
C SER A 158 -1.75 -5.61 1.48
N LEU A 159 -1.48 -6.83 1.03
CA LEU A 159 -1.90 -7.35 -0.27
C LEU A 159 -3.42 -7.27 -0.44
N ILE A 160 -4.16 -7.79 0.55
CA ILE A 160 -5.63 -7.82 0.56
C ILE A 160 -6.19 -6.40 0.56
N GLY A 161 -5.65 -5.52 1.41
CA GLY A 161 -6.05 -4.12 1.44
C GLY A 161 -5.84 -3.42 0.10
N GLY A 162 -4.69 -3.66 -0.55
CA GLY A 162 -4.41 -3.17 -1.89
C GLY A 162 -5.38 -3.68 -2.95
N MET A 163 -5.67 -4.99 -2.96
CA MET A 163 -6.61 -5.60 -3.89
C MET A 163 -8.03 -5.04 -3.72
N ALA A 164 -8.50 -4.90 -2.49
CA ALA A 164 -9.82 -4.34 -2.19
C ALA A 164 -9.89 -2.86 -2.58
N ASN A 165 -8.89 -2.08 -2.17
CA ASN A 165 -8.79 -0.64 -2.47
C ASN A 165 -8.73 -0.36 -3.98
N THR A 166 -8.12 -1.24 -4.77
CA THR A 166 -8.11 -1.13 -6.23
C THR A 166 -9.53 -1.10 -6.84
N GLN A 167 -10.49 -1.78 -6.21
CA GLN A 167 -11.88 -1.84 -6.66
C GLN A 167 -12.71 -0.67 -6.17
N THR A 168 -12.44 -0.19 -4.95
CA THR A 168 -13.32 0.75 -4.24
C THR A 168 -12.77 2.17 -4.14
N GLY A 169 -11.46 2.35 -4.29
CA GLY A 169 -10.78 3.56 -3.89
C GLY A 169 -10.70 3.70 -2.36
N THR A 170 -10.08 4.78 -1.90
CA THR A 170 -10.06 5.18 -0.49
C THR A 170 -11.23 6.10 -0.16
N CYS A 171 -11.56 6.18 1.13
CA CYS A 171 -12.65 7.01 1.66
C CYS A 171 -12.11 8.24 2.41
N LEU A 172 -12.96 8.77 3.29
CA LEU A 172 -12.73 9.98 4.07
C LEU A 172 -11.43 9.96 4.90
N PRO A 173 -11.05 8.89 5.64
CA PRO A 173 -9.82 8.89 6.42
C PRO A 173 -8.56 9.22 5.61
N HIS A 174 -8.41 8.60 4.44
CA HIS A 174 -7.29 8.91 3.54
C HIS A 174 -7.39 10.33 2.97
N GLY A 175 -8.59 10.76 2.58
CA GLY A 175 -8.82 12.13 2.10
C GLY A 175 -8.44 13.19 3.14
N MET A 176 -8.80 12.98 4.41
CA MET A 176 -8.43 13.86 5.52
C MET A 176 -6.93 13.86 5.79
N SER A 177 -6.25 12.72 5.68
CA SER A 177 -4.81 12.61 5.93
C SER A 177 -3.95 13.41 4.95
N TYR A 178 -4.49 13.81 3.81
CA TYR A 178 -3.76 14.62 2.81
C TYR A 178 -3.72 16.11 3.18
N ALA A 179 -4.56 16.54 4.09
CA ALA A 179 -4.63 17.92 4.58
C ALA A 179 -3.82 18.15 5.89
N LEU A 180 -3.28 17.08 6.48
CA LEU A 180 -2.42 17.08 7.68
C LEU A 180 -0.95 16.98 7.31
#